data_cbad6a8d84c190b60d29a77f4621bb62
#
_entry.id   cbad6a8d84c190b60d29a77f4621bb62
#
_cell.length_a   1.000
_cell.length_b   1.000
_cell.length_c   1.000
_cell.angle_alpha   90.00
_cell.angle_beta   90.00
_cell.angle_gamma   90.00
#
_symmetry.space_group_name_H-M   'P 1'
#
loop_
_entity.id
_entity.type
_entity.pdbx_description
1 polymer ?
#
loop_
_entity_poly.entity_id
_entity_poly.type
_entity_poly.pdbx_seq_one_letter_code
_entity_poly.pdbx_strand_id
1 'polypeptide(L)'
;MEKLANTQEPIDKLISKRWSPRAFNPEFIIDKKSILSLFEAARWAPSCYGDQPWKFILFLKDDITPWTRALNCLSIGNQNWAMDASILIVVCANKLFTHNNEPNRWSQYDTGASAENICLQASSLGLAAHQMGGFDEAKIRNLSN
;
A
#
# COMPACT_ATOMS: atom_id res chain seq x y z
N MET A 1 11.30 1.40 16.24
CA MET A 1 11.60 2.79 16.65
C MET A 1 10.35 3.62 16.43
N GLU A 2 9.81 4.25 17.47
CA GLU A 2 8.66 5.15 17.33
C GLU A 2 9.16 6.53 16.90
N LYS A 3 8.56 7.11 15.87
CA LYS A 3 8.88 8.44 15.37
C LYS A 3 7.58 9.25 15.29
N LEU A 4 7.36 10.08 16.30
CA LEU A 4 6.19 10.97 16.32
C LEU A 4 6.41 12.17 15.42
N ALA A 5 5.34 12.59 14.75
CA ALA A 5 5.34 13.84 13.99
C ALA A 5 5.52 15.04 14.94
N ASN A 6 6.33 16.01 14.53
CA ASN A 6 6.41 17.32 15.21
C ASN A 6 5.32 18.21 14.60
N THR A 7 4.22 18.42 15.32
CA THR A 7 3.03 19.13 14.83
C THR A 7 2.88 20.48 15.52
N GLN A 8 2.36 21.49 14.82
CA GLN A 8 2.03 22.80 15.38
C GLN A 8 0.70 22.79 16.12
N GLU A 9 -0.24 21.96 15.65
CA GLU A 9 -1.57 21.78 16.24
C GLU A 9 -1.79 20.31 16.66
N PRO A 10 -2.65 20.05 17.65
CA PRO A 10 -2.97 18.69 18.06
C PRO A 10 -3.64 17.91 16.93
N ILE A 11 -3.13 16.71 16.63
CA ILE A 11 -3.74 15.76 15.69
C ILE A 11 -3.91 14.41 16.38
N ASP A 12 -4.71 13.53 15.80
CA ASP A 12 -4.89 12.17 16.32
C ASP A 12 -3.56 11.41 16.40
N LYS A 13 -3.41 10.62 17.48
CA LYS A 13 -2.19 9.83 17.73
C LYS A 13 -1.87 8.86 16.62
N LEU A 14 -2.89 8.31 15.94
CA LEU A 14 -2.71 7.39 14.83
C LEU A 14 -2.02 8.09 13.66
N ILE A 15 -2.44 9.32 13.35
CA ILE A 15 -1.84 10.13 12.27
C ILE A 15 -0.42 10.53 12.65
N SER A 16 -0.20 10.98 13.90
CA SER A 16 1.13 11.44 14.35
C SER A 16 2.17 10.33 14.44
N LYS A 17 1.74 9.07 14.63
CA LYS A 17 2.62 7.88 14.69
C LYS A 17 2.95 7.31 13.32
N ARG A 18 2.07 7.52 12.34
CA ARG A 18 2.28 6.99 11.00
C ARG A 18 3.46 7.71 10.32
N TRP A 19 4.43 6.96 9.90
CA TRP A 19 5.55 7.45 9.07
C TRP A 19 5.98 6.37 8.08
N SER A 20 6.84 6.71 7.13
CA SER A 20 7.31 5.81 6.07
C SER A 20 8.75 5.39 6.32
N PRO A 21 9.00 4.30 7.08
CA PRO A 21 10.34 3.82 7.36
C PRO A 21 10.98 3.17 6.14
N ARG A 22 12.32 3.15 6.11
CA ARG A 22 13.14 2.43 5.12
C ARG A 22 13.97 1.33 5.78
N ALA A 23 13.42 0.73 6.84
CA ALA A 23 13.98 -0.41 7.52
C ALA A 23 12.84 -1.26 8.07
N PHE A 24 12.85 -2.53 7.75
CA PHE A 24 11.90 -3.53 8.20
C PHE A 24 12.65 -4.67 8.89
N ASN A 25 11.95 -5.44 9.73
CA ASN A 25 12.50 -6.65 10.31
C ASN A 25 12.40 -7.80 9.27
N PRO A 26 13.53 -8.31 8.76
CA PRO A 26 13.52 -9.36 7.72
C PRO A 26 12.90 -10.69 8.18
N GLU A 27 12.90 -10.95 9.50
CA GLU A 27 12.34 -12.15 10.11
C GLU A 27 10.84 -12.04 10.42
N PHE A 28 10.27 -10.84 10.29
CA PHE A 28 8.86 -10.64 10.58
C PHE A 28 8.00 -11.10 9.40
N ILE A 29 7.07 -12.02 9.68
CA ILE A 29 6.05 -12.48 8.74
C ILE A 29 4.70 -11.96 9.20
N ILE A 30 4.02 -11.23 8.34
CA ILE A 30 2.68 -10.73 8.63
C ILE A 30 1.65 -11.87 8.56
N ASP A 31 0.77 -11.94 9.55
CA ASP A 31 -0.28 -12.95 9.57
C ASP A 31 -1.46 -12.59 8.66
N LYS A 32 -2.20 -13.62 8.22
CA LYS A 32 -3.35 -13.48 7.30
C LYS A 32 -4.44 -12.55 7.86
N LYS A 33 -4.69 -12.57 9.17
CA LYS A 33 -5.73 -11.74 9.80
C LYS A 33 -5.36 -10.26 9.71
N SER A 34 -4.09 -9.93 9.95
CA SER A 34 -3.56 -8.57 9.79
C SER A 34 -3.67 -8.11 8.34
N ILE A 35 -3.31 -8.95 7.36
CA ILE A 35 -3.46 -8.65 5.93
C ILE A 35 -4.93 -8.34 5.59
N LEU A 36 -5.86 -9.19 6.01
CA LEU A 36 -7.28 -8.98 5.76
C LEU A 36 -7.79 -7.67 6.40
N SER A 37 -7.31 -7.34 7.60
CA SER A 37 -7.65 -6.09 8.30
C SER A 37 -7.16 -4.85 7.55
N LEU A 38 -5.96 -4.90 6.93
CA LEU A 38 -5.45 -3.82 6.08
C LEU A 38 -6.38 -3.55 4.88
N PHE A 39 -6.80 -4.62 4.19
CA PHE A 39 -7.67 -4.47 3.02
C PHE A 39 -9.12 -4.13 3.39
N GLU A 40 -9.58 -4.56 4.56
CA GLU A 40 -10.87 -4.10 5.08
C GLU A 40 -10.86 -2.59 5.36
N ALA A 41 -9.80 -2.06 5.96
CA ALA A 41 -9.64 -0.62 6.14
C ALA A 41 -9.60 0.13 4.79
N ALA A 42 -8.90 -0.43 3.80
CA ALA A 42 -8.88 0.11 2.43
C ALA A 42 -10.28 0.20 1.82
N ARG A 43 -11.09 -0.84 1.99
CA ARG A 43 -12.46 -0.93 1.47
C ARG A 43 -13.39 0.16 2.02
N TRP A 44 -13.13 0.65 3.23
CA TRP A 44 -13.93 1.70 3.88
C TRP A 44 -13.49 3.12 3.52
N ALA A 45 -12.55 3.31 2.61
CA ALA A 45 -12.27 4.64 2.07
C ALA A 45 -13.48 5.19 1.29
N PRO A 46 -13.77 6.49 1.36
CA PRO A 46 -14.77 7.09 0.50
C PRO A 46 -14.35 7.04 -0.97
N SER A 47 -15.32 6.92 -1.86
CA SER A 47 -15.07 7.02 -3.30
C SER A 47 -16.26 7.65 -4.03
N CYS A 48 -15.99 8.24 -5.19
CA CYS A 48 -17.02 8.85 -6.03
C CYS A 48 -18.07 7.81 -6.41
N TYR A 49 -19.33 8.08 -6.09
CA TYR A 49 -20.48 7.15 -6.25
C TYR A 49 -20.30 5.79 -5.52
N GLY A 50 -19.37 5.66 -4.58
CA GLY A 50 -19.07 4.38 -3.94
C GLY A 50 -18.44 3.35 -4.89
N ASP A 51 -17.81 3.78 -5.97
CA ASP A 51 -17.30 2.93 -7.06
C ASP A 51 -16.12 2.04 -6.65
N GLN A 52 -15.37 2.42 -5.61
CA GLN A 52 -14.22 1.68 -5.10
C GLN A 52 -13.22 1.28 -6.21
N PRO A 53 -12.63 2.25 -6.91
CA PRO A 53 -11.86 1.99 -8.14
C PRO A 53 -10.50 1.32 -7.89
N TRP A 54 -10.11 1.13 -6.65
CA TRP A 54 -8.83 0.51 -6.29
C TRP A 54 -8.81 -0.98 -6.53
N LYS A 55 -7.64 -1.46 -6.94
CA LYS A 55 -7.27 -2.87 -7.00
C LYS A 55 -5.90 -3.03 -6.34
N PHE A 56 -5.74 -4.12 -5.60
CA PHE A 56 -4.49 -4.44 -4.92
C PHE A 56 -3.98 -5.79 -5.40
N ILE A 57 -2.70 -5.83 -5.80
CA ILE A 57 -2.01 -7.09 -6.10
C ILE A 57 -0.99 -7.31 -5.00
N LEU A 58 -1.13 -8.40 -4.29
CA LEU A 58 -0.34 -8.72 -3.10
C LEU A 58 0.75 -9.74 -3.45
N PHE A 59 1.97 -9.46 -3.00
CA PHE A 59 3.11 -10.36 -3.07
C PHE A 59 3.61 -10.65 -1.67
N LEU A 60 3.60 -11.91 -1.28
CA LEU A 60 4.03 -12.38 0.03
C LEU A 60 5.49 -12.80 -0.02
N LYS A 61 6.27 -12.47 1.00
CA LYS A 61 7.71 -12.77 1.05
C LYS A 61 7.99 -14.29 1.11
N ASP A 62 7.07 -15.08 1.64
CA ASP A 62 7.15 -16.55 1.70
C ASP A 62 6.87 -17.21 0.34
N ASP A 63 6.21 -16.52 -0.61
CA ASP A 63 6.13 -16.93 -2.02
C ASP A 63 7.25 -16.25 -2.83
N ILE A 64 8.44 -16.84 -2.76
CA ILE A 64 9.68 -16.21 -3.20
C ILE A 64 9.70 -15.81 -4.68
N THR A 65 9.06 -16.58 -5.57
CA THR A 65 9.14 -16.31 -7.01
C THR A 65 8.37 -15.07 -7.41
N PRO A 66 7.05 -14.89 -7.15
CA PRO A 66 6.34 -13.66 -7.44
C PRO A 66 6.85 -12.48 -6.61
N TRP A 67 7.26 -12.73 -5.35
CA TRP A 67 7.89 -11.72 -4.51
C TRP A 67 9.12 -11.10 -5.17
N THR A 68 10.07 -11.94 -5.61
CA THR A 68 11.31 -11.48 -6.25
C THR A 68 11.02 -10.73 -7.55
N ARG A 69 10.05 -11.19 -8.33
CA ARG A 69 9.62 -10.47 -9.55
C ARG A 69 9.10 -9.07 -9.22
N ALA A 70 8.25 -8.93 -8.20
CA ALA A 70 7.71 -7.65 -7.76
C ALA A 70 8.82 -6.72 -7.21
N LEU A 71 9.74 -7.25 -6.38
CA LEU A 71 10.89 -6.52 -5.86
C LEU A 71 11.77 -5.95 -6.98
N ASN A 72 12.04 -6.74 -8.02
CA ASN A 72 12.86 -6.34 -9.18
C ASN A 72 12.19 -5.28 -10.07
N CYS A 73 10.91 -4.98 -9.86
CA CYS A 73 10.25 -3.85 -10.51
C CYS A 73 10.55 -2.51 -9.82
N LEU A 74 11.00 -2.52 -8.57
CA LEU A 74 11.33 -1.30 -7.84
C LEU A 74 12.65 -0.70 -8.36
N SER A 75 12.82 0.62 -8.17
CA SER A 75 14.13 1.25 -8.32
C SER A 75 15.14 0.64 -7.34
N ILE A 76 16.42 0.59 -7.70
CA ILE A 76 17.49 -0.01 -6.87
C ILE A 76 17.52 0.60 -5.47
N GLY A 77 17.32 1.92 -5.36
CA GLY A 77 17.26 2.59 -4.05
C GLY A 77 16.12 2.10 -3.16
N ASN A 78 14.98 1.67 -3.75
CA ASN A 78 13.86 1.10 -3.02
C ASN A 78 14.08 -0.40 -2.73
N GLN A 79 14.66 -1.16 -3.66
CA GLN A 79 14.97 -2.59 -3.47
C GLN A 79 15.80 -2.81 -2.20
N ASN A 80 16.81 -1.96 -1.93
CA ASN A 80 17.77 -2.10 -0.85
C ASN A 80 17.14 -2.19 0.56
N TRP A 81 15.94 -1.68 0.75
CA TRP A 81 15.25 -1.74 2.03
C TRP A 81 13.89 -2.45 1.95
N ALA A 82 13.23 -2.44 0.78
CA ALA A 82 11.96 -3.13 0.58
C ALA A 82 12.12 -4.66 0.59
N MET A 83 13.32 -5.18 0.33
CA MET A 83 13.65 -6.60 0.42
C MET A 83 13.40 -7.21 1.80
N ASP A 84 13.36 -6.40 2.85
CA ASP A 84 13.10 -6.83 4.22
C ASP A 84 11.62 -6.75 4.61
N ALA A 85 10.75 -6.18 3.77
CA ALA A 85 9.32 -6.10 4.05
C ALA A 85 8.64 -7.47 3.91
N SER A 86 7.63 -7.77 4.73
CA SER A 86 6.87 -9.04 4.67
C SER A 86 5.98 -9.14 3.44
N ILE A 87 5.49 -8.00 2.94
CA ILE A 87 4.59 -7.92 1.79
C ILE A 87 4.94 -6.74 0.90
N LEU A 88 4.75 -6.92 -0.40
CA LEU A 88 4.70 -5.84 -1.39
C LEU A 88 3.29 -5.77 -1.97
N ILE A 89 2.77 -4.56 -2.15
CA ILE A 89 1.42 -4.34 -2.67
C ILE A 89 1.53 -3.40 -3.87
N VAL A 90 1.08 -3.85 -5.04
CA VAL A 90 0.85 -2.97 -6.18
C VAL A 90 -0.55 -2.38 -6.05
N VAL A 91 -0.62 -1.05 -6.06
CA VAL A 91 -1.87 -0.30 -5.97
C VAL A 91 -2.26 0.18 -7.36
N CYS A 92 -3.42 -0.24 -7.83
CA CYS A 92 -3.94 0.11 -9.14
C CYS A 92 -5.26 0.87 -9.02
N ALA A 93 -5.52 1.80 -9.94
CA ALA A 93 -6.77 2.53 -10.05
C ALA A 93 -7.48 2.16 -11.36
N ASN A 94 -8.73 1.71 -11.28
CA ASN A 94 -9.57 1.53 -12.46
C ASN A 94 -9.98 2.90 -13.01
N LYS A 95 -9.68 3.15 -14.29
CA LYS A 95 -9.94 4.44 -14.93
C LYS A 95 -11.38 4.68 -15.36
N LEU A 96 -12.22 3.66 -15.28
CA LEU A 96 -13.62 3.71 -15.68
C LEU A 96 -14.51 3.43 -14.48
N PHE A 97 -15.67 4.09 -14.43
CA PHE A 97 -16.72 3.75 -13.46
C PHE A 97 -17.31 2.37 -13.76
N THR A 98 -17.53 1.57 -12.72
CA THR A 98 -18.09 0.22 -12.86
C THR A 98 -19.54 0.21 -13.29
N HIS A 99 -20.34 1.24 -12.94
CA HIS A 99 -21.78 1.30 -13.19
C HIS A 99 -22.15 1.72 -14.62
N ASN A 100 -21.27 2.46 -15.35
CA ASN A 100 -21.58 2.98 -16.68
C ASN A 100 -20.44 2.91 -17.68
N ASN A 101 -19.26 2.45 -17.25
CA ASN A 101 -18.05 2.35 -18.07
C ASN A 101 -17.51 3.69 -18.62
N GLU A 102 -17.95 4.83 -18.04
CA GLU A 102 -17.45 6.16 -18.36
C GLU A 102 -16.15 6.47 -17.62
N PRO A 103 -15.31 7.43 -18.11
CA PRO A 103 -14.07 7.80 -17.45
C PRO A 103 -14.26 8.29 -16.02
N ASN A 104 -13.61 7.62 -15.07
CA ASN A 104 -13.58 8.01 -13.67
C ASN A 104 -12.35 8.90 -13.38
N ARG A 105 -12.51 10.21 -13.49
CA ARG A 105 -11.45 11.19 -13.22
C ARG A 105 -10.97 11.19 -11.76
N TRP A 106 -11.75 10.64 -10.85
CA TRP A 106 -11.47 10.60 -9.40
C TRP A 106 -10.76 9.31 -8.97
N SER A 107 -10.58 8.36 -9.88
CA SER A 107 -10.09 7.02 -9.55
C SER A 107 -8.75 7.02 -8.80
N GLN A 108 -7.81 7.88 -9.18
CA GLN A 108 -6.51 7.98 -8.50
C GLN A 108 -6.64 8.66 -7.12
N TYR A 109 -7.48 9.67 -6.99
CA TYR A 109 -7.76 10.34 -5.73
C TYR A 109 -8.37 9.38 -4.71
N ASP A 110 -9.41 8.66 -5.12
CA ASP A 110 -10.11 7.67 -4.28
C ASP A 110 -9.18 6.50 -3.91
N THR A 111 -8.36 6.05 -4.85
CA THR A 111 -7.35 5.00 -4.60
C THR A 111 -6.28 5.47 -3.61
N GLY A 112 -5.89 6.76 -3.67
CA GLY A 112 -4.97 7.34 -2.68
C GLY A 112 -5.56 7.33 -1.26
N ALA A 113 -6.85 7.66 -1.11
CA ALA A 113 -7.55 7.57 0.17
C ALA A 113 -7.57 6.13 0.70
N SER A 114 -7.86 5.16 -0.15
CA SER A 114 -7.83 3.73 0.19
C SER A 114 -6.43 3.26 0.61
N ALA A 115 -5.38 3.69 -0.09
CA ALA A 115 -3.99 3.37 0.26
C ALA A 115 -3.58 4.00 1.61
N GLU A 116 -4.03 5.22 1.92
CA GLU A 116 -3.76 5.83 3.22
C GLU A 116 -4.48 5.09 4.37
N ASN A 117 -5.70 4.60 4.15
CA ASN A 117 -6.37 3.75 5.14
C ASN A 117 -5.55 2.49 5.47
N ILE A 118 -4.87 1.87 4.47
CA ILE A 118 -3.92 0.76 4.74
C ILE A 118 -2.79 1.23 5.64
N CYS A 119 -2.21 2.40 5.39
CA CYS A 119 -1.10 2.93 6.17
C CYS A 119 -1.51 3.23 7.62
N LEU A 120 -2.69 3.81 7.83
CA LEU A 120 -3.24 4.09 9.16
C LEU A 120 -3.56 2.80 9.91
N GLN A 121 -4.20 1.83 9.23
CA GLN A 121 -4.50 0.53 9.83
C GLN A 121 -3.22 -0.23 10.19
N ALA A 122 -2.19 -0.20 9.33
CA ALA A 122 -0.89 -0.77 9.65
C ALA A 122 -0.32 -0.14 10.93
N SER A 123 -0.33 1.20 11.04
CA SER A 123 0.12 1.91 12.23
C SER A 123 -0.66 1.51 13.48
N SER A 124 -1.99 1.33 13.37
CA SER A 124 -2.85 0.87 14.46
C SER A 124 -2.50 -0.55 14.95
N LEU A 125 -2.08 -1.42 14.03
CA LEU A 125 -1.65 -2.79 14.32
C LEU A 125 -0.19 -2.88 14.81
N GLY A 126 0.51 -1.75 14.98
CA GLY A 126 1.94 -1.74 15.31
C GLY A 126 2.84 -2.14 14.13
N LEU A 127 2.30 -2.19 12.93
CA LEU A 127 3.02 -2.42 11.69
C LEU A 127 3.50 -1.10 11.09
N ALA A 128 4.39 -1.19 10.09
CA ALA A 128 4.85 -0.04 9.33
C ALA A 128 4.53 -0.22 7.83
N ALA A 129 4.17 0.86 7.17
CA ALA A 129 3.93 0.89 5.74
C ALA A 129 4.67 2.06 5.08
N HIS A 130 5.14 1.84 3.85
CA HIS A 130 5.82 2.86 3.05
C HIS A 130 5.29 2.81 1.61
N GLN A 131 4.69 3.90 1.17
CA GLN A 131 4.24 4.04 -0.22
C GLN A 131 5.42 4.48 -1.10
N MET A 132 5.61 3.81 -2.24
CA MET A 132 6.74 4.03 -3.15
C MET A 132 6.26 4.46 -4.53
N GLY A 133 6.87 5.55 -5.06
CA GLY A 133 6.71 5.97 -6.45
C GLY A 133 7.88 5.55 -7.36
N GLY A 134 8.97 5.02 -6.79
CA GLY A 134 10.16 4.62 -7.54
C GLY A 134 10.09 3.15 -8.01
N PHE A 135 9.44 2.89 -9.15
CA PHE A 135 9.32 1.58 -9.78
C PHE A 135 9.23 1.71 -11.30
N ASP A 136 9.47 0.60 -12.00
CA ASP A 136 9.31 0.47 -13.45
C ASP A 136 7.87 0.02 -13.78
N GLU A 137 7.08 0.94 -14.32
CA GLU A 137 5.68 0.71 -14.63
C GLU A 137 5.49 -0.38 -15.70
N ALA A 138 6.37 -0.46 -16.70
CA ALA A 138 6.30 -1.48 -17.75
C ALA A 138 6.53 -2.88 -17.18
N LYS A 139 7.51 -3.03 -16.27
CA LYS A 139 7.75 -4.30 -15.57
C LYS A 139 6.58 -4.70 -14.69
N ILE A 140 5.99 -3.75 -13.92
CA ILE A 140 4.82 -4.01 -13.08
C ILE A 140 3.64 -4.51 -13.90
N ARG A 141 3.36 -3.90 -15.07
CA ARG A 141 2.27 -4.35 -15.97
C ARG A 141 2.46 -5.79 -16.45
N ASN A 142 3.70 -6.23 -16.63
CA ASN A 142 4.03 -7.59 -17.05
C ASN A 142 3.98 -8.64 -15.92
N LEU A 143 3.78 -8.23 -14.66
CA LEU A 143 3.57 -9.18 -13.56
C LEU A 143 2.19 -9.82 -13.57
N SER A 144 1.21 -9.16 -14.24
CA SER A 144 -0.20 -9.58 -14.30
C SER A 144 -0.48 -10.59 -15.43
N ASN A 145 0.51 -10.86 -16.26
CA ASN A 145 0.47 -11.84 -17.35
C ASN A 145 1.29 -13.07 -16.93
#